data_df763e3fe4144511683ad10e84a052bd
#
_entry.id   df763e3fe4144511683ad10e84a052bd
#
_cell.length_a   1.000
_cell.length_b   1.000
_cell.length_c   1.000
_cell.angle_alpha   90.00
_cell.angle_beta   90.00
_cell.angle_gamma   90.00
#
_symmetry.space_group_name_H-M   'P 1'
#
loop_
_entity.id
_entity.type
_entity.pdbx_description
1 polymer ?
#
loop_
_entity_poly.entity_id
_entity_poly.type
_entity_poly.pdbx_seq_one_letter_code
_entity_poly.pdbx_strand_id
1 'polypeptide(L)'
;MLFRSDEVQTGFARTGKMFAIENYDVEPDIMTMAKALGNGAPISCFISRSEIADKYTRPGASTLGGNPVSSTAGIAVLDYIEEHNLVEKSRVRGKQLKDGLIALQEKYPFIGDVRGLGLMVGAELINPDKSPAPDKLEFVVETMKDRGFLIGKNGIARNVLAFQPPLVISEENINDLLNNLDDVMSQVK
;
A
#
# COMPACT_ATOMS: atom_id res chain seq x y z
N MET A 1 -22.17 -6.05 -17.26
CA MET A 1 -21.26 -4.93 -16.89
C MET A 1 -19.87 -5.52 -16.77
N LEU A 2 -18.85 -4.92 -17.36
CA LEU A 2 -17.46 -5.35 -17.18
C LEU A 2 -16.86 -4.65 -15.95
N PHE A 3 -16.12 -5.42 -15.14
CA PHE A 3 -15.42 -4.93 -13.96
C PHE A 3 -13.91 -5.09 -14.12
N ARG A 4 -13.17 -3.99 -13.93
CA ARG A 4 -11.71 -3.98 -13.96
C ARG A 4 -11.17 -3.69 -12.55
N SER A 5 -10.32 -4.59 -12.03
CA SER A 5 -9.55 -4.34 -10.81
C SER A 5 -8.23 -3.67 -11.16
N ASP A 6 -7.96 -2.53 -10.55
CA ASP A 6 -6.68 -1.85 -10.65
C ASP A 6 -5.80 -2.25 -9.47
N GLU A 7 -4.92 -3.22 -9.72
CA GLU A 7 -3.99 -3.76 -8.74
C GLU A 7 -2.57 -3.15 -8.84
N VAL A 8 -2.45 -2.02 -9.51
CA VAL A 8 -1.16 -1.36 -9.74
C VAL A 8 -0.46 -1.00 -8.44
N GLN A 9 -1.20 -0.70 -7.38
CA GLN A 9 -0.65 -0.36 -6.06
C GLN A 9 -0.95 -1.42 -4.99
N THR A 10 -2.02 -2.15 -5.12
CA THR A 10 -2.56 -3.06 -4.11
C THR A 10 -2.13 -4.51 -4.30
N GLY A 11 -1.72 -4.88 -5.50
CA GLY A 11 -1.28 -6.23 -5.83
C GLY A 11 0.07 -6.62 -5.22
N PHE A 12 0.42 -7.88 -5.44
CA PHE A 12 1.70 -8.48 -5.04
C PHE A 12 1.91 -8.45 -3.53
N ALA A 13 1.00 -9.08 -2.78
CA ALA A 13 1.01 -9.28 -1.34
C ALA A 13 0.74 -8.03 -0.48
N ARG A 14 0.62 -6.83 -1.05
CA ARG A 14 0.50 -5.57 -0.30
C ARG A 14 -0.62 -5.57 0.73
N THR A 15 -1.77 -6.15 0.43
CA THR A 15 -2.97 -6.15 1.29
C THR A 15 -3.11 -7.39 2.17
N GLY A 16 -2.10 -8.27 2.20
CA GLY A 16 -2.17 -9.56 2.90
C GLY A 16 -2.88 -10.66 2.12
N LYS A 17 -3.15 -10.41 0.85
CA LYS A 17 -3.54 -11.34 -0.21
C LYS A 17 -2.64 -11.09 -1.41
N MET A 18 -2.54 -12.02 -2.36
CA MET A 18 -1.75 -11.78 -3.58
C MET A 18 -2.28 -10.59 -4.36
N PHE A 19 -3.60 -10.48 -4.48
CA PHE A 19 -4.30 -9.34 -5.06
C PHE A 19 -5.37 -8.83 -4.10
N ALA A 20 -5.58 -7.51 -4.05
CA ALA A 20 -6.52 -6.90 -3.12
C ALA A 20 -7.96 -7.34 -3.36
N ILE A 21 -8.33 -7.60 -4.62
CA ILE A 21 -9.68 -8.02 -4.98
C ILE A 21 -10.09 -9.35 -4.31
N GLU A 22 -9.12 -10.20 -3.95
CA GLU A 22 -9.37 -11.45 -3.23
C GLU A 22 -9.98 -11.23 -1.83
N ASN A 23 -9.83 -10.03 -1.24
CA ASN A 23 -10.47 -9.71 0.03
C ASN A 23 -11.98 -9.53 -0.07
N TYR A 24 -12.53 -9.47 -1.28
CA TYR A 24 -13.93 -9.17 -1.55
C TYR A 24 -14.68 -10.32 -2.22
N ASP A 25 -14.02 -11.47 -2.45
CA ASP A 25 -14.56 -12.64 -3.15
C ASP A 25 -15.17 -12.28 -4.53
N VAL A 26 -14.53 -11.35 -5.25
CA VAL A 26 -14.96 -10.92 -6.58
C VAL A 26 -13.89 -11.31 -7.60
N GLU A 27 -14.31 -11.95 -8.69
CA GLU A 27 -13.46 -12.22 -9.85
C GLU A 27 -13.57 -11.07 -10.86
N PRO A 28 -12.50 -10.33 -11.15
CA PRO A 28 -12.53 -9.24 -12.12
C PRO A 28 -12.52 -9.77 -13.56
N ASP A 29 -13.14 -9.04 -14.48
CA ASP A 29 -13.06 -9.32 -15.92
C ASP A 29 -11.69 -8.94 -16.49
N ILE A 30 -11.09 -7.88 -15.93
CA ILE A 30 -9.76 -7.39 -16.31
C ILE A 30 -9.02 -7.00 -15.02
N MET A 31 -7.73 -7.28 -14.96
CA MET A 31 -6.85 -6.83 -13.87
C MET A 31 -5.63 -6.11 -14.45
N THR A 32 -5.29 -4.94 -13.90
CA THR A 32 -4.10 -4.17 -14.29
C THR A 32 -3.06 -4.18 -13.18
N MET A 33 -1.79 -4.34 -13.54
CA MET A 33 -0.67 -4.54 -12.61
C MET A 33 0.58 -3.78 -13.07
N ALA A 34 1.36 -3.27 -12.11
CA ALA A 34 2.65 -2.61 -12.34
C ALA A 34 3.46 -2.53 -11.03
N LYS A 35 4.27 -1.52 -10.87
CA LYS A 35 5.02 -1.15 -9.65
C LYS A 35 5.73 -2.34 -9.01
N ALA A 36 5.11 -2.95 -7.97
CA ALA A 36 5.67 -4.07 -7.23
C ALA A 36 5.98 -5.28 -8.15
N LEU A 37 5.29 -5.44 -9.27
CA LEU A 37 5.57 -6.50 -10.24
C LEU A 37 7.04 -6.53 -10.68
N GLY A 38 7.65 -5.37 -10.88
CA GLY A 38 9.05 -5.27 -11.29
C GLY A 38 10.01 -4.87 -10.17
N ASN A 39 9.48 -4.46 -9.01
CA ASN A 39 10.25 -3.98 -7.85
C ASN A 39 11.36 -2.97 -8.23
N GLY A 40 11.01 -2.02 -9.11
CA GLY A 40 11.92 -1.00 -9.65
C GLY A 40 12.26 -1.18 -11.13
N ALA A 41 12.18 -2.39 -11.69
CA ALA A 41 12.27 -2.59 -13.12
C ALA A 41 10.96 -2.11 -13.80
N PRO A 42 11.03 -1.42 -14.96
CA PRO A 42 9.85 -0.90 -15.64
C PRO A 42 9.07 -2.02 -16.34
N ILE A 43 8.06 -2.53 -15.68
CA ILE A 43 7.14 -3.52 -16.21
C ILE A 43 5.71 -3.23 -15.74
N SER A 44 4.77 -3.40 -16.64
CA SER A 44 3.35 -3.43 -16.35
C SER A 44 2.68 -4.50 -17.19
N CYS A 45 1.57 -5.02 -16.70
CA CYS A 45 0.76 -5.95 -17.46
C CYS A 45 -0.72 -5.79 -17.14
N PHE A 46 -1.54 -6.38 -17.98
CA PHE A 46 -2.94 -6.63 -17.66
C PHE A 46 -3.28 -8.06 -18.07
N ILE A 47 -4.24 -8.64 -17.39
CA ILE A 47 -4.86 -9.92 -17.76
C ILE A 47 -6.36 -9.70 -17.93
N SER A 48 -6.98 -10.48 -18.78
CA SER A 48 -8.41 -10.48 -18.97
C SER A 48 -8.93 -11.86 -19.33
N ARG A 49 -10.24 -12.05 -19.23
CA ARG A 49 -10.88 -13.26 -19.75
C ARG A 49 -10.70 -13.36 -21.25
N SER A 50 -10.63 -14.60 -21.78
CA SER A 50 -10.38 -14.87 -23.20
C SER A 50 -11.41 -14.19 -24.11
N GLU A 51 -12.69 -14.23 -23.74
CA GLU A 51 -13.76 -13.62 -24.54
C GLU A 51 -13.64 -12.08 -24.66
N ILE A 52 -12.88 -11.44 -23.76
CA ILE A 52 -12.56 -10.01 -23.84
C ILE A 52 -11.29 -9.82 -24.69
N ALA A 53 -10.26 -10.62 -24.42
CA ALA A 53 -9.00 -10.56 -25.16
C ALA A 53 -9.19 -10.78 -26.66
N ASP A 54 -10.08 -11.73 -27.05
CA ASP A 54 -10.41 -12.05 -28.44
C ASP A 54 -11.09 -10.91 -29.22
N LYS A 55 -11.60 -9.90 -28.50
CA LYS A 55 -12.14 -8.68 -29.12
C LYS A 55 -11.06 -7.67 -29.50
N TYR A 56 -9.84 -7.86 -29.03
CA TYR A 56 -8.71 -7.00 -29.38
C TYR A 56 -8.15 -7.43 -30.73
N THR A 57 -8.73 -6.88 -31.79
CA THR A 57 -8.39 -7.24 -33.19
C THR A 57 -7.45 -6.24 -33.87
N ARG A 58 -7.08 -5.15 -33.18
CA ARG A 58 -6.17 -4.15 -33.76
C ARG A 58 -4.72 -4.51 -33.44
N PRO A 59 -3.78 -4.28 -34.40
CA PRO A 59 -2.37 -4.47 -34.10
C PRO A 59 -1.94 -3.51 -32.97
N GLY A 60 -1.25 -4.06 -31.97
CA GLY A 60 -0.61 -3.30 -30.91
C GLY A 60 0.90 -3.56 -30.93
N ALA A 61 1.68 -2.54 -30.63
CA ALA A 61 3.13 -2.66 -30.53
C ALA A 61 3.65 -1.88 -29.33
N SER A 62 4.63 -2.46 -28.66
CA SER A 62 5.39 -1.81 -27.60
C SER A 62 6.87 -2.10 -27.82
N THR A 63 7.69 -1.07 -28.02
CA THR A 63 9.12 -1.23 -28.28
C THR A 63 9.85 -1.98 -27.18
N LEU A 64 9.48 -1.76 -25.92
CA LEU A 64 10.13 -2.34 -24.75
C LEU A 64 9.24 -3.30 -23.96
N GLY A 65 7.98 -3.50 -24.39
CA GLY A 65 7.04 -4.41 -23.72
C GLY A 65 7.53 -5.84 -23.78
N GLY A 66 7.52 -6.54 -22.63
CA GLY A 66 7.93 -7.94 -22.54
C GLY A 66 9.44 -8.16 -22.75
N ASN A 67 10.27 -7.13 -22.57
CA ASN A 67 11.72 -7.31 -22.70
C ASN A 67 12.27 -8.29 -21.64
N PRO A 68 13.31 -9.07 -21.94
CA PRO A 68 13.81 -10.12 -21.06
C PRO A 68 14.25 -9.63 -19.68
N VAL A 69 14.83 -8.43 -19.58
CA VAL A 69 15.36 -7.90 -18.33
C VAL A 69 14.22 -7.62 -17.33
N SER A 70 13.22 -6.85 -17.74
CA SER A 70 12.08 -6.54 -16.88
C SER A 70 11.21 -7.77 -16.61
N SER A 71 11.08 -8.69 -17.58
CA SER A 71 10.31 -9.94 -17.37
C SER A 71 10.99 -10.85 -16.38
N THR A 72 12.32 -11.00 -16.44
CA THR A 72 13.10 -11.77 -15.44
C THR A 72 12.99 -11.14 -14.06
N ALA A 73 13.03 -9.81 -13.95
CA ALA A 73 12.81 -9.14 -12.68
C ALA A 73 11.41 -9.43 -12.10
N GLY A 74 10.38 -9.43 -12.94
CA GLY A 74 9.02 -9.80 -12.53
C GLY A 74 8.92 -11.24 -12.02
N ILE A 75 9.54 -12.20 -12.70
CA ILE A 75 9.60 -13.61 -12.26
C ILE A 75 10.28 -13.68 -10.89
N ALA A 76 11.46 -13.07 -10.73
CA ALA A 76 12.20 -13.08 -9.47
C ALA A 76 11.39 -12.46 -8.31
N VAL A 77 10.57 -11.46 -8.58
CA VAL A 77 9.65 -10.88 -7.58
C VAL A 77 8.59 -11.89 -7.15
N LEU A 78 7.99 -12.60 -8.10
CA LEU A 78 6.96 -13.60 -7.80
C LEU A 78 7.55 -14.76 -6.98
N ASP A 79 8.71 -15.30 -7.40
CA ASP A 79 9.43 -16.34 -6.69
C ASP A 79 9.77 -15.90 -5.25
N TYR A 80 10.27 -14.67 -5.08
CA TYR A 80 10.62 -14.13 -3.76
C TYR A 80 9.40 -13.97 -2.84
N ILE A 81 8.26 -13.54 -3.39
CA ILE A 81 7.01 -13.43 -2.63
C ILE A 81 6.58 -14.80 -2.09
N GLU A 82 6.66 -15.83 -2.93
CA GLU A 82 6.27 -17.20 -2.58
C GLU A 82 7.27 -17.82 -1.59
N GLU A 83 8.56 -17.84 -1.91
CA GLU A 83 9.62 -18.43 -1.09
C GLU A 83 9.68 -17.85 0.32
N HIS A 84 9.42 -16.55 0.45
CA HIS A 84 9.48 -15.85 1.73
C HIS A 84 8.12 -15.64 2.39
N ASN A 85 7.04 -16.19 1.82
CA ASN A 85 5.67 -16.09 2.33
C ASN A 85 5.27 -14.63 2.65
N LEU A 86 5.52 -13.72 1.70
CA LEU A 86 5.30 -12.29 1.93
C LEU A 86 3.82 -11.92 2.07
N VAL A 87 2.90 -12.73 1.52
CA VAL A 87 1.46 -12.56 1.71
C VAL A 87 1.11 -12.64 3.20
N GLU A 88 1.55 -13.69 3.88
CA GLU A 88 1.29 -13.86 5.31
C GLU A 88 2.05 -12.84 6.16
N LYS A 89 3.30 -12.54 5.81
CA LYS A 89 4.06 -11.47 6.48
C LYS A 89 3.34 -10.12 6.40
N SER A 90 2.84 -9.75 5.24
CA SER A 90 2.08 -8.52 5.05
C SER A 90 0.80 -8.50 5.89
N ARG A 91 0.08 -9.63 5.96
CA ARG A 91 -1.11 -9.78 6.79
C ARG A 91 -0.79 -9.58 8.28
N VAL A 92 0.23 -10.27 8.78
CA VAL A 92 0.62 -10.23 10.20
C VAL A 92 1.20 -8.87 10.59
N ARG A 93 2.16 -8.35 9.80
CA ARG A 93 2.78 -7.05 10.07
C ARG A 93 1.82 -5.89 9.84
N GLY A 94 0.94 -6.01 8.85
CA GLY A 94 -0.12 -5.03 8.63
C GLY A 94 -1.11 -4.96 9.78
N LYS A 95 -1.47 -6.11 10.36
CA LYS A 95 -2.30 -6.14 11.57
C LYS A 95 -1.60 -5.45 12.74
N GLN A 96 -0.33 -5.78 12.99
CA GLN A 96 0.48 -5.14 14.05
C GLN A 96 0.50 -3.61 13.89
N LEU A 97 0.77 -3.12 12.69
CA LEU A 97 0.80 -1.69 12.40
C LEU A 97 -0.56 -1.04 12.62
N LYS A 98 -1.62 -1.67 12.11
CA LYS A 98 -2.98 -1.14 12.24
C LYS A 98 -3.45 -1.10 13.69
N ASP A 99 -3.23 -2.18 14.44
CA ASP A 99 -3.59 -2.25 15.87
C ASP A 99 -2.84 -1.17 16.68
N GLY A 100 -1.55 -0.95 16.40
CA GLY A 100 -0.77 0.10 17.03
C GLY A 100 -1.30 1.51 16.70
N LEU A 101 -1.69 1.75 15.46
CA LEU A 101 -2.30 3.03 15.06
C LEU A 101 -3.68 3.23 15.69
N ILE A 102 -4.48 2.17 15.88
CA ILE A 102 -5.76 2.23 16.61
C ILE A 102 -5.52 2.59 18.08
N ALA A 103 -4.50 2.00 18.72
CA ALA A 103 -4.14 2.38 20.09
C ALA A 103 -3.71 3.86 20.19
N LEU A 104 -3.01 4.37 19.19
CA LEU A 104 -2.71 5.82 19.12
C LEU A 104 -3.96 6.66 18.89
N GLN A 105 -4.92 6.19 18.10
CA GLN A 105 -6.21 6.86 17.90
C GLN A 105 -6.99 7.00 19.21
N GLU A 106 -6.98 5.99 20.06
CA GLU A 106 -7.62 6.07 21.39
C GLU A 106 -6.96 7.12 22.29
N LYS A 107 -5.66 7.33 22.14
CA LYS A 107 -4.86 8.30 22.90
C LYS A 107 -4.95 9.72 22.34
N TYR A 108 -5.05 9.86 21.02
CA TYR A 108 -4.99 11.14 20.31
C TYR A 108 -6.27 11.40 19.50
N PRO A 109 -7.23 12.19 20.02
CA PRO A 109 -8.53 12.43 19.37
C PRO A 109 -8.45 13.10 17.99
N PHE A 110 -7.29 13.64 17.61
CA PHE A 110 -7.07 14.19 16.27
C PHE A 110 -6.77 13.12 15.22
N ILE A 111 -6.64 11.84 15.60
CA ILE A 111 -6.67 10.73 14.67
C ILE A 111 -8.14 10.33 14.48
N GLY A 112 -8.74 10.78 13.38
CA GLY A 112 -10.17 10.59 13.13
C GLY A 112 -10.53 9.18 12.66
N ASP A 113 -9.66 8.56 11.86
CA ASP A 113 -9.90 7.21 11.33
C ASP A 113 -8.58 6.48 11.05
N VAL A 114 -8.58 5.17 11.27
CA VAL A 114 -7.48 4.25 10.92
C VAL A 114 -8.02 3.12 10.05
N ARG A 115 -7.62 3.08 8.79
CA ARG A 115 -8.13 2.14 7.79
C ARG A 115 -7.02 1.53 6.95
N GLY A 116 -7.29 0.37 6.38
CA GLY A 116 -6.36 -0.30 5.46
C GLY A 116 -6.36 -1.81 5.62
N LEU A 117 -5.64 -2.48 4.71
CA LEU A 117 -5.47 -3.93 4.66
C LEU A 117 -3.98 -4.25 4.49
N GLY A 118 -3.49 -5.27 5.18
CA GLY A 118 -2.10 -5.65 5.14
C GLY A 118 -1.16 -4.46 5.45
N LEU A 119 -0.09 -4.33 4.70
CA LEU A 119 0.88 -3.23 4.80
C LEU A 119 0.50 -2.04 3.90
N MET A 120 -0.78 -1.72 3.82
CA MET A 120 -1.32 -0.53 3.20
C MET A 120 -2.33 0.10 4.16
N VAL A 121 -1.84 0.94 5.07
CA VAL A 121 -2.64 1.51 6.17
C VAL A 121 -2.58 3.03 6.12
N GLY A 122 -3.70 3.68 6.42
CA GLY A 122 -3.81 5.13 6.53
C GLY A 122 -4.35 5.53 7.90
N ALA A 123 -3.82 6.63 8.44
CA ALA A 123 -4.36 7.31 9.62
C ALA A 123 -4.75 8.74 9.23
N GLU A 124 -6.03 9.05 9.31
CA GLU A 124 -6.58 10.34 8.92
C GLU A 124 -6.56 11.31 10.10
N LEU A 125 -5.97 12.49 9.89
CA LEU A 125 -5.88 13.52 10.91
C LEU A 125 -6.98 14.57 10.73
N ILE A 126 -7.63 14.93 11.85
CA ILE A 126 -8.75 15.86 11.89
C ILE A 126 -8.57 16.92 12.97
N ASN A 127 -9.28 18.02 12.81
CA ASN A 127 -9.47 19.04 13.84
C ASN A 127 -10.65 18.68 14.78
N PRO A 128 -10.83 19.38 15.91
CA PRO A 128 -11.94 19.13 16.84
C PRO A 128 -13.34 19.25 16.20
N ASP A 129 -13.48 20.05 15.17
CA ASP A 129 -14.71 20.22 14.39
C ASP A 129 -14.88 19.17 13.28
N LYS A 130 -14.00 18.15 13.26
CA LYS A 130 -13.89 17.07 12.24
C LYS A 130 -13.48 17.55 10.84
N SER A 131 -13.07 18.77 10.67
CA SER A 131 -12.44 19.21 9.42
C SER A 131 -11.06 18.57 9.24
N PRO A 132 -10.56 18.41 8.01
CA PRO A 132 -9.21 17.91 7.75
C PRO A 132 -8.13 18.73 8.43
N ALA A 133 -7.08 18.07 8.94
CA ALA A 133 -5.96 18.71 9.63
C ALA A 133 -4.61 18.53 8.88
N PRO A 134 -4.43 19.14 7.71
CA PRO A 134 -3.18 19.01 6.95
C PRO A 134 -1.97 19.58 7.68
N ASP A 135 -2.13 20.64 8.49
CA ASP A 135 -1.01 21.24 9.24
C ASP A 135 -0.48 20.30 10.32
N LYS A 136 -1.36 19.56 11.00
CA LYS A 136 -0.96 18.51 11.95
C LYS A 136 -0.23 17.39 11.24
N LEU A 137 -0.70 16.99 10.07
CA LEU A 137 -0.03 15.97 9.27
C LEU A 137 1.36 16.44 8.85
N GLU A 138 1.50 17.67 8.38
CA GLU A 138 2.80 18.22 7.97
C GLU A 138 3.79 18.19 9.13
N PHE A 139 3.37 18.64 10.32
CA PHE A 139 4.19 18.59 11.54
C PHE A 139 4.67 17.15 11.83
N VAL A 140 3.74 16.18 11.83
CA VAL A 140 4.08 14.77 12.12
C VAL A 140 5.06 14.22 11.09
N VAL A 141 4.80 14.44 9.79
CA VAL A 141 5.66 13.89 8.72
C VAL A 141 7.06 14.49 8.76
N GLU A 142 7.19 15.82 8.92
CA GLU A 142 8.49 16.47 8.97
C GLU A 142 9.28 16.06 10.23
N THR A 143 8.61 15.98 11.39
CA THR A 143 9.27 15.54 12.63
C THR A 143 9.70 14.08 12.57
N MET A 144 8.87 13.20 11.98
CA MET A 144 9.23 11.80 11.77
C MET A 144 10.38 11.64 10.78
N LYS A 145 10.44 12.45 9.72
CA LYS A 145 11.56 12.47 8.78
C LYS A 145 12.90 12.79 9.50
N ASP A 146 12.89 13.77 10.40
CA ASP A 146 14.08 14.13 11.17
C ASP A 146 14.53 13.00 12.12
N ARG A 147 13.63 12.08 12.46
CA ARG A 147 13.91 10.84 13.21
C ARG A 147 14.25 9.63 12.30
N GLY A 148 14.33 9.83 10.99
CA GLY A 148 14.70 8.79 10.04
C GLY A 148 13.52 7.97 9.47
N PHE A 149 12.27 8.40 9.70
CA PHE A 149 11.09 7.72 9.16
C PHE A 149 10.46 8.53 8.03
N LEU A 150 10.38 7.92 6.84
CA LEU A 150 9.71 8.51 5.70
C LEU A 150 8.25 8.01 5.62
N ILE A 151 7.30 8.87 5.93
CA ILE A 151 5.87 8.57 5.90
C ILE A 151 5.21 9.31 4.74
N GLY A 152 4.33 8.61 4.01
CA GLY A 152 3.61 9.20 2.89
C GLY A 152 2.48 10.13 3.32
N LYS A 153 2.13 11.08 2.45
CA LYS A 153 1.00 12.01 2.62
C LYS A 153 -0.05 11.69 1.56
N ASN A 154 -1.26 11.35 1.99
CA ASN A 154 -2.38 11.01 1.10
C ASN A 154 -3.66 11.78 1.48
N GLY A 155 -4.75 11.45 0.78
CA GLY A 155 -6.05 12.09 0.93
C GLY A 155 -6.21 13.35 0.09
N ILE A 156 -7.43 13.64 -0.33
CA ILE A 156 -7.77 14.84 -1.12
C ILE A 156 -7.38 16.12 -0.38
N ALA A 157 -7.61 16.13 0.95
CA ALA A 157 -7.26 17.24 1.81
C ALA A 157 -5.82 17.14 2.36
N ARG A 158 -5.01 16.16 1.93
CA ARG A 158 -3.63 15.93 2.38
C ARG A 158 -3.52 15.79 3.91
N ASN A 159 -4.47 15.09 4.51
CA ASN A 159 -4.57 14.89 5.95
C ASN A 159 -4.50 13.41 6.37
N VAL A 160 -4.02 12.51 5.48
CA VAL A 160 -3.87 11.08 5.76
C VAL A 160 -2.39 10.71 5.79
N LEU A 161 -1.89 10.26 6.92
CA LEU A 161 -0.60 9.56 7.04
C LEU A 161 -0.71 8.22 6.32
N ALA A 162 0.14 7.98 5.34
CA ALA A 162 0.10 6.76 4.53
C ALA A 162 1.29 5.86 4.82
N PHE A 163 1.00 4.66 5.31
CA PHE A 163 1.99 3.66 5.66
C PHE A 163 2.00 2.55 4.63
N GLN A 164 3.07 2.48 3.85
CA GLN A 164 3.29 1.46 2.83
C GLN A 164 4.77 0.99 2.89
N PRO A 165 5.19 0.41 4.01
CA PRO A 165 6.57 -0.02 4.18
C PRO A 165 6.91 -1.19 3.24
N PRO A 166 8.20 -1.52 3.06
CA PRO A 166 8.60 -2.74 2.37
C PRO A 166 7.92 -3.98 2.98
N LEU A 167 7.56 -4.96 2.15
CA LEU A 167 6.89 -6.19 2.62
C LEU A 167 7.77 -7.03 3.56
N VAL A 168 9.07 -6.79 3.54
CA VAL A 168 10.06 -7.45 4.40
C VAL A 168 10.26 -6.74 5.75
N ILE A 169 9.47 -5.72 6.07
CA ILE A 169 9.58 -4.98 7.33
C ILE A 169 9.50 -5.93 8.54
N SER A 170 10.37 -5.71 9.52
CA SER A 170 10.41 -6.51 10.74
C SER A 170 9.36 -6.03 11.76
N GLU A 171 9.10 -6.88 12.74
CA GLU A 171 8.28 -6.52 13.92
C GLU A 171 8.89 -5.36 14.69
N GLU A 172 10.18 -5.42 14.89
CA GLU A 172 10.94 -4.41 15.61
C GLU A 172 10.83 -3.03 14.95
N ASN A 173 10.99 -2.97 13.63
CA ASN A 173 10.86 -1.71 12.89
C ASN A 173 9.45 -1.10 12.99
N ILE A 174 8.41 -1.92 13.07
CA ILE A 174 7.04 -1.43 13.27
C ILE A 174 6.87 -0.92 14.71
N ASN A 175 7.40 -1.62 15.70
CA ASN A 175 7.36 -1.16 17.09
C ASN A 175 8.12 0.17 17.26
N ASP A 176 9.28 0.28 16.62
CA ASP A 176 10.10 1.50 16.63
C ASP A 176 9.37 2.68 15.97
N LEU A 177 8.74 2.44 14.81
CA LEU A 177 7.87 3.42 14.15
C LEU A 177 6.73 3.90 15.09
N LEU A 178 6.01 2.97 15.72
CA LEU A 178 4.86 3.30 16.57
C LEU A 178 5.28 4.07 17.83
N ASN A 179 6.41 3.71 18.45
CA ASN A 179 6.95 4.42 19.60
C ASN A 179 7.36 5.86 19.23
N ASN A 180 8.01 6.05 18.10
CA ASN A 180 8.38 7.38 17.60
C ASN A 180 7.13 8.19 17.21
N LEU A 181 6.11 7.57 16.61
CA LEU A 181 4.84 8.23 16.33
C LEU A 181 4.15 8.70 17.61
N ASP A 182 4.11 7.89 18.65
CA ASP A 182 3.51 8.26 19.93
C ASP A 182 4.19 9.50 20.53
N ASP A 183 5.51 9.52 20.55
CA ASP A 183 6.26 10.64 21.06
C ASP A 183 6.05 11.93 20.22
N VAL A 184 6.03 11.81 18.88
CA VAL A 184 5.78 12.96 18.00
C VAL A 184 4.33 13.46 18.12
N MET A 185 3.36 12.56 18.18
CA MET A 185 1.94 12.92 18.32
C MET A 185 1.63 13.62 19.64
N SER A 186 2.37 13.30 20.71
CA SER A 186 2.26 13.99 22.00
C SER A 186 2.60 15.50 21.94
N GLN A 187 3.32 15.92 20.90
CA GLN A 187 3.79 17.29 20.67
C GLN A 187 2.86 18.10 19.74
N VAL A 188 1.88 17.43 19.11
CA VAL A 188 0.90 18.08 18.22
C VAL A 188 -0.05 18.95 19.03
N LYS A 189 -0.14 20.23 18.63
CA LYS A 189 -1.01 21.24 19.28
C LYS A 189 -2.37 21.34 18.60
#